data_37fdca266272088af8e4fa8833de9e88
#
_entry.id   37fdca266272088af8e4fa8833de9e88
#
_cell.length_a   1.000
_cell.length_b   1.000
_cell.length_c   1.000
_cell.angle_alpha   90.00
_cell.angle_beta   90.00
_cell.angle_gamma   90.00
#
_symmetry.space_group_name_H-M   'P 1'
#
loop_
_entity.id
_entity.type
_entity.pdbx_description
1 polymer ?
#
loop_
_entity_poly.entity_id
_entity_poly.type
_entity_poly.pdbx_seq_one_letter_code
_entity_poly.pdbx_strand_id
1 'polypeptide(L)'
;MGLKLPPKDGKKFERPMQQDYKTSFLNFLQDNGVEVDAKEGLIVGQIRHAFMNVNGVRKSVAWYVFYLDQSVPFGMMGDYRISQSDPTAVWRPENQQHHALTPEQKQEIEQLARQAEIDRAIALEDGAEKAKTLWEAASDCEVHPYLEKKNVLSYGLRQNSQGTLYIPMYDKKLEVVGIERIYKDGSKKTTKGSNKSGSFFILGREILKHSDKITYAEGYATAASYYADHSTPVIVCFSANNLIKVAETMWEFFAKKKHVFLADNDEDSQTGEREARKAAEFIRSKGGEWEIVMPELAGDYNDHKVEALEGEVIVATKNLDLPMEYDWVQNSKGRYINNKENVNGVLVTQNIQVRYNVIKKMMEYDIPDTNFISDMRDESALIEIENRCINLGIPHTKVRDYLKLLAEPYNPVKEWIDSRAWDGRSRL
;
A
#
# COMPACT_ATOMS: atom_id res chain seq x y z
N MET A 1 -1.92 -1.05 -83.06
CA MET A 1 -0.88 -1.34 -82.04
C MET A 1 -1.51 -1.37 -80.70
N GLY A 2 -1.86 -2.55 -80.17
CA GLY A 2 -2.51 -2.71 -78.88
C GLY A 2 -1.46 -2.88 -77.81
N LEU A 3 -1.49 -2.00 -76.80
CA LEU A 3 -0.72 -2.13 -75.55
C LEU A 3 -1.34 -3.24 -74.67
N LYS A 4 -0.60 -4.33 -74.51
CA LYS A 4 -0.92 -5.38 -73.53
C LYS A 4 -0.58 -4.87 -72.14
N LEU A 5 -1.60 -4.83 -71.27
CA LEU A 5 -1.41 -4.65 -69.85
C LEU A 5 -0.76 -5.90 -69.22
N PRO A 6 0.16 -5.75 -68.26
CA PRO A 6 0.76 -6.90 -67.60
C PRO A 6 -0.28 -7.60 -66.65
N PRO A 7 -0.10 -8.89 -66.35
CA PRO A 7 -1.01 -9.65 -65.54
C PRO A 7 -0.98 -9.12 -64.11
N LYS A 8 -2.19 -8.98 -63.50
CA LYS A 8 -2.37 -8.73 -62.07
C LYS A 8 -1.99 -10.01 -61.32
N ASP A 9 -0.76 -10.10 -60.84
CA ASP A 9 -0.41 -11.06 -59.83
C ASP A 9 -1.09 -10.69 -58.55
N GLY A 10 -2.27 -11.29 -58.35
CA GLY A 10 -3.00 -11.24 -57.08
C GLY A 10 -2.29 -12.07 -56.02
N LYS A 11 -1.22 -11.55 -55.44
CA LYS A 11 -0.76 -12.05 -54.15
C LYS A 11 -1.83 -11.66 -53.15
N LYS A 12 -2.71 -12.60 -52.79
CA LYS A 12 -3.50 -12.52 -51.56
C LYS A 12 -2.50 -12.36 -50.43
N PHE A 13 -2.51 -11.21 -49.79
CA PHE A 13 -1.92 -11.06 -48.46
C PHE A 13 -2.72 -11.99 -47.56
N GLU A 14 -2.19 -13.17 -47.28
CA GLU A 14 -2.69 -14.03 -46.20
C GLU A 14 -2.45 -13.25 -44.92
N ARG A 15 -3.53 -12.84 -44.25
CA ARG A 15 -3.44 -12.32 -42.87
C ARG A 15 -2.78 -13.42 -42.04
N PRO A 16 -1.73 -13.14 -41.25
CA PRO A 16 -1.19 -14.10 -40.29
C PRO A 16 -2.35 -14.59 -39.44
N MET A 17 -2.48 -15.90 -39.29
CA MET A 17 -3.65 -16.50 -38.63
C MET A 17 -3.80 -15.97 -37.22
N GLN A 18 -5.02 -15.53 -36.84
CA GLN A 18 -5.39 -15.09 -35.50
C GLN A 18 -4.95 -16.08 -34.39
N GLN A 19 -4.69 -17.31 -34.74
CA GLN A 19 -4.25 -18.37 -33.82
C GLN A 19 -2.81 -18.19 -33.37
N ASP A 20 -1.94 -17.56 -34.12
CA ASP A 20 -0.54 -17.28 -33.76
C ASP A 20 -0.43 -16.24 -32.64
N TYR A 21 -1.22 -15.20 -32.71
CA TYR A 21 -1.18 -14.14 -31.67
C TYR A 21 -1.69 -14.63 -30.30
N LYS A 22 -2.70 -15.48 -30.27
CA LYS A 22 -3.19 -16.09 -29.02
C LYS A 22 -2.13 -16.97 -28.38
N THR A 23 -1.48 -17.80 -29.18
CA THR A 23 -0.39 -18.68 -28.72
C THR A 23 0.80 -17.86 -28.23
N SER A 24 1.18 -16.82 -29.00
CA SER A 24 2.28 -15.93 -28.61
C SER A 24 2.01 -15.18 -27.32
N PHE A 25 0.77 -14.70 -27.12
CA PHE A 25 0.40 -14.04 -25.87
C PHE A 25 0.32 -15.02 -24.68
N LEU A 26 -0.15 -16.24 -24.90
CA LEU A 26 -0.12 -17.29 -23.87
C LEU A 26 1.30 -17.63 -23.43
N ASN A 27 2.23 -17.76 -24.38
CA ASN A 27 3.65 -17.97 -24.08
C ASN A 27 4.22 -16.79 -23.26
N PHE A 28 3.92 -15.55 -23.66
CA PHE A 28 4.31 -14.36 -22.92
C PHE A 28 3.80 -14.38 -21.48
N LEU A 29 2.53 -14.76 -21.24
CA LEU A 29 1.97 -14.89 -19.89
C LEU A 29 2.74 -15.96 -19.09
N GLN A 30 3.00 -17.10 -19.70
CA GLN A 30 3.73 -18.22 -19.09
C GLN A 30 5.18 -17.86 -18.77
N ASP A 31 5.88 -17.14 -19.65
CA ASP A 31 7.25 -16.66 -19.45
C ASP A 31 7.33 -15.66 -18.27
N ASN A 32 6.24 -14.95 -18.00
CA ASN A 32 6.10 -14.06 -16.84
C ASN A 32 5.48 -14.77 -15.61
N GLY A 33 5.38 -16.09 -15.61
CA GLY A 33 4.87 -16.88 -14.51
C GLY A 33 3.37 -16.78 -14.29
N VAL A 34 2.60 -16.29 -15.29
CA VAL A 34 1.14 -16.13 -15.21
C VAL A 34 0.44 -17.28 -15.89
N GLU A 35 -0.48 -17.91 -15.17
CA GLU A 35 -1.32 -18.99 -15.63
C GLU A 35 -2.76 -18.53 -15.81
N VAL A 36 -3.35 -18.77 -16.97
CA VAL A 36 -4.79 -18.54 -17.20
C VAL A 36 -5.63 -19.67 -16.58
N ASP A 37 -6.90 -19.40 -16.33
CA ASP A 37 -7.80 -20.46 -15.86
C ASP A 37 -7.98 -21.52 -16.95
N ALA A 38 -7.66 -22.77 -16.61
CA ALA A 38 -7.71 -23.89 -17.56
C ALA A 38 -9.14 -24.17 -18.05
N LYS A 39 -10.18 -23.79 -17.30
CA LYS A 39 -11.59 -23.99 -17.67
C LYS A 39 -12.10 -22.91 -18.62
N GLU A 40 -11.65 -21.67 -18.43
CA GLU A 40 -12.08 -20.53 -19.24
C GLU A 40 -11.18 -20.31 -20.46
N GLY A 41 -9.89 -20.71 -20.39
CA GLY A 41 -8.90 -20.44 -21.41
C GLY A 41 -8.57 -18.95 -21.53
N LEU A 42 -7.91 -18.57 -22.63
CA LEU A 42 -7.59 -17.17 -22.93
C LEU A 42 -8.82 -16.42 -23.43
N ILE A 43 -9.27 -15.44 -22.65
CA ILE A 43 -10.40 -14.57 -22.98
C ILE A 43 -9.88 -13.25 -23.54
N VAL A 44 -10.49 -12.81 -24.65
CA VAL A 44 -10.12 -11.61 -25.42
C VAL A 44 -11.03 -10.43 -25.04
N GLY A 45 -10.48 -9.21 -25.04
CA GLY A 45 -11.24 -7.96 -24.95
C GLY A 45 -11.64 -7.52 -23.56
N GLN A 46 -11.26 -8.21 -22.50
CA GLN A 46 -11.58 -7.82 -21.11
C GLN A 46 -10.50 -8.25 -20.15
N ILE A 47 -10.40 -7.50 -19.03
CA ILE A 47 -9.49 -7.85 -17.94
C ILE A 47 -9.96 -9.13 -17.26
N ARG A 48 -9.05 -10.07 -17.06
CA ARG A 48 -9.29 -11.35 -16.38
C ARG A 48 -8.30 -11.57 -15.25
N HIS A 49 -8.81 -12.14 -14.17
CA HIS A 49 -7.93 -12.66 -13.11
C HIS A 49 -7.14 -13.85 -13.63
N ALA A 50 -5.92 -13.95 -13.18
CA ALA A 50 -5.00 -15.03 -13.51
C ALA A 50 -4.27 -15.52 -12.26
N PHE A 51 -3.52 -16.60 -12.41
CA PHE A 51 -2.85 -17.25 -11.30
C PHE A 51 -1.34 -17.15 -11.43
N MET A 52 -0.65 -17.16 -10.32
CA MET A 52 0.81 -17.31 -10.25
C MET A 52 1.17 -18.31 -9.16
N ASN A 53 2.31 -18.96 -9.30
CA ASN A 53 2.87 -19.76 -8.23
C ASN A 53 3.56 -18.84 -7.22
N VAL A 54 3.09 -18.86 -5.98
CA VAL A 54 3.66 -18.08 -4.88
C VAL A 54 4.04 -19.05 -3.77
N ASN A 55 5.34 -19.24 -3.56
CA ASN A 55 5.88 -20.18 -2.57
C ASN A 55 5.34 -21.62 -2.72
N GLY A 56 5.27 -22.11 -3.97
CA GLY A 56 4.77 -23.45 -4.26
C GLY A 56 3.24 -23.58 -4.31
N VAL A 57 2.49 -22.51 -4.03
CA VAL A 57 1.02 -22.50 -4.03
C VAL A 57 0.50 -21.67 -5.19
N ARG A 58 -0.46 -22.21 -5.96
CA ARG A 58 -1.17 -21.51 -7.03
C ARG A 58 -2.14 -20.51 -6.42
N LYS A 59 -1.88 -19.19 -6.59
CA LYS A 59 -2.71 -18.10 -6.06
C LYS A 59 -3.22 -17.19 -7.18
N SER A 60 -4.45 -16.68 -7.05
CA SER A 60 -5.05 -15.70 -7.97
C SER A 60 -4.56 -14.29 -7.61
N VAL A 61 -3.33 -13.98 -8.00
CA VAL A 61 -2.65 -12.72 -7.69
C VAL A 61 -2.24 -11.93 -8.93
N ALA A 62 -2.65 -12.37 -10.12
CA ALA A 62 -2.36 -11.71 -11.37
C ALA A 62 -3.64 -11.36 -12.14
N TRP A 63 -3.48 -10.51 -13.11
CA TRP A 63 -4.50 -10.21 -14.10
C TRP A 63 -3.88 -10.12 -15.48
N TYR A 64 -4.68 -10.32 -16.53
CA TYR A 64 -4.29 -10.03 -17.91
C TYR A 64 -5.43 -9.40 -18.68
N VAL A 65 -5.09 -8.75 -19.77
CA VAL A 65 -6.01 -8.34 -20.83
C VAL A 65 -5.34 -8.57 -22.18
N PHE A 66 -6.11 -9.06 -23.16
CA PHE A 66 -5.63 -9.32 -24.49
C PHE A 66 -6.64 -8.81 -25.53
N TYR A 67 -6.22 -7.91 -26.38
CA TYR A 67 -7.01 -7.37 -27.48
C TYR A 67 -6.49 -7.93 -28.80
N LEU A 68 -7.34 -8.68 -29.50
CA LEU A 68 -7.02 -9.34 -30.75
C LEU A 68 -7.61 -8.61 -31.97
N ASP A 69 -8.78 -8.00 -31.81
CA ASP A 69 -9.58 -7.39 -32.90
C ASP A 69 -9.19 -5.94 -33.19
N GLN A 70 -8.05 -5.50 -32.66
CA GLN A 70 -7.46 -4.20 -32.88
C GLN A 70 -6.64 -4.19 -34.20
N SER A 71 -6.44 -3.01 -34.76
CA SER A 71 -5.52 -2.84 -35.92
C SER A 71 -4.11 -3.36 -35.60
N VAL A 72 -3.71 -3.32 -34.34
CA VAL A 72 -2.51 -3.96 -33.78
C VAL A 72 -2.91 -4.75 -32.56
N PRO A 73 -2.84 -6.08 -32.57
CA PRO A 73 -3.05 -6.88 -31.38
C PRO A 73 -2.06 -6.49 -30.28
N PHE A 74 -2.54 -6.38 -29.04
CA PHE A 74 -1.69 -6.16 -27.88
C PHE A 74 -2.27 -6.83 -26.64
N GLY A 75 -1.41 -7.08 -25.66
CA GLY A 75 -1.82 -7.63 -24.40
C GLY A 75 -1.01 -7.05 -23.25
N MET A 76 -1.58 -7.08 -22.06
CA MET A 76 -0.94 -6.63 -20.84
C MET A 76 -1.21 -7.63 -19.73
N MET A 77 -0.30 -7.70 -18.79
CA MET A 77 -0.49 -8.42 -17.55
C MET A 77 -0.02 -7.59 -16.36
N GLY A 78 -0.58 -7.85 -15.20
CA GLY A 78 -0.18 -7.23 -13.96
C GLY A 78 -0.18 -8.21 -12.80
N ASP A 79 0.63 -7.91 -11.80
CA ASP A 79 0.71 -8.63 -10.54
C ASP A 79 0.14 -7.74 -9.44
N TYR A 80 -0.97 -8.17 -8.81
CA TYR A 80 -1.62 -7.42 -7.73
C TYR A 80 -0.74 -7.21 -6.50
N ARG A 81 0.35 -7.95 -6.36
CA ARG A 81 1.32 -7.76 -5.28
C ARG A 81 2.24 -6.57 -5.54
N ILE A 82 2.40 -6.15 -6.80
CA ILE A 82 3.24 -5.03 -7.23
C ILE A 82 2.38 -3.78 -7.44
N SER A 83 1.31 -3.90 -8.22
CA SER A 83 0.35 -2.81 -8.45
C SER A 83 -1.05 -3.37 -8.70
N GLN A 84 -2.08 -2.65 -8.24
CA GLN A 84 -3.47 -3.06 -8.46
C GLN A 84 -3.97 -2.74 -9.88
N SER A 85 -3.40 -1.76 -10.55
CA SER A 85 -3.90 -1.23 -11.81
C SER A 85 -2.85 -1.12 -12.92
N ASP A 86 -1.58 -0.95 -12.54
CA ASP A 86 -0.54 -0.75 -13.55
C ASP A 86 -0.06 -2.08 -14.12
N PRO A 87 0.13 -2.18 -15.44
CA PRO A 87 0.66 -3.38 -16.04
C PRO A 87 2.12 -3.59 -15.62
N THR A 88 2.44 -4.82 -15.23
CA THR A 88 3.82 -5.22 -14.93
C THR A 88 4.60 -5.52 -16.22
N ALA A 89 3.90 -6.00 -17.26
CA ALA A 89 4.49 -6.27 -18.56
C ALA A 89 3.46 -6.11 -19.68
N VAL A 90 3.95 -5.74 -20.87
CA VAL A 90 3.14 -5.51 -22.07
C VAL A 90 3.67 -6.40 -23.21
N TRP A 91 2.76 -7.14 -23.83
CA TRP A 91 3.03 -7.94 -25.00
C TRP A 91 2.60 -7.22 -26.29
N ARG A 92 3.43 -7.36 -27.33
CA ARG A 92 3.14 -6.94 -28.72
C ARG A 92 3.71 -7.96 -29.68
N PRO A 93 3.13 -8.13 -30.90
CA PRO A 93 3.70 -8.99 -31.92
C PRO A 93 5.15 -8.60 -32.27
N GLU A 94 6.03 -9.58 -32.45
CA GLU A 94 7.46 -9.36 -32.70
C GLU A 94 7.75 -8.40 -33.89
N ASN A 95 6.93 -8.45 -34.93
CA ASN A 95 7.07 -7.59 -36.11
C ASN A 95 6.69 -6.12 -35.86
N GLN A 96 6.21 -5.77 -34.68
CA GLN A 96 5.69 -4.43 -34.36
C GLN A 96 6.31 -3.82 -33.06
N GLN A 97 7.27 -4.51 -32.46
CA GLN A 97 7.90 -4.05 -31.20
C GLN A 97 8.62 -2.70 -31.32
N HIS A 98 8.93 -2.24 -32.54
CA HIS A 98 9.72 -1.02 -32.77
C HIS A 98 8.97 0.10 -33.53
N HIS A 99 7.69 -0.07 -33.87
CA HIS A 99 6.93 1.01 -34.50
C HIS A 99 6.17 1.83 -33.49
N ALA A 100 6.40 3.14 -33.51
CA ALA A 100 5.55 4.08 -32.78
C ALA A 100 4.09 3.92 -33.26
N LEU A 101 3.13 3.91 -32.33
CA LEU A 101 1.71 3.85 -32.65
C LEU A 101 1.34 4.98 -33.60
N THR A 102 0.58 4.67 -34.67
CA THR A 102 0.03 5.70 -35.56
C THR A 102 -0.95 6.60 -34.80
N PRO A 103 -1.23 7.80 -35.30
CA PRO A 103 -2.24 8.69 -34.67
C PRO A 103 -3.61 8.00 -34.55
N GLU A 104 -4.01 7.22 -35.55
CA GLU A 104 -5.27 6.47 -35.57
C GLU A 104 -5.30 5.39 -34.49
N GLN A 105 -4.20 4.63 -34.31
CA GLN A 105 -4.06 3.62 -33.27
C GLN A 105 -4.11 4.22 -31.87
N LYS A 106 -3.50 5.39 -31.68
CA LYS A 106 -3.59 6.12 -30.40
C LYS A 106 -5.01 6.54 -30.09
N GLN A 107 -5.73 7.08 -31.09
CA GLN A 107 -7.14 7.44 -30.94
C GLN A 107 -8.03 6.24 -30.60
N GLU A 108 -7.80 5.09 -31.26
CA GLU A 108 -8.56 3.86 -31.00
C GLU A 108 -8.32 3.37 -29.55
N ILE A 109 -7.07 3.36 -29.08
CA ILE A 109 -6.72 3.01 -27.70
C ILE A 109 -7.37 3.98 -26.70
N GLU A 110 -7.33 5.27 -26.98
CA GLU A 110 -7.96 6.30 -26.15
C GLU A 110 -9.47 6.14 -26.08
N GLN A 111 -10.14 5.84 -27.20
CA GLN A 111 -11.58 5.57 -27.24
C GLN A 111 -11.93 4.31 -26.43
N LEU A 112 -11.15 3.24 -26.55
CA LEU A 112 -11.36 2.02 -25.77
C LEU A 112 -11.13 2.23 -24.27
N ALA A 113 -10.09 2.97 -23.91
CA ALA A 113 -9.83 3.32 -22.51
C ALA A 113 -11.00 4.14 -21.95
N ARG A 114 -11.51 5.11 -22.70
CA ARG A 114 -12.66 5.92 -22.33
C ARG A 114 -13.94 5.09 -22.18
N GLN A 115 -14.18 4.16 -23.14
CA GLN A 115 -15.34 3.27 -23.04
C GLN A 115 -15.25 2.35 -21.82
N ALA A 116 -14.07 1.76 -21.55
CA ALA A 116 -13.83 0.94 -20.38
C ALA A 116 -14.04 1.72 -19.06
N GLU A 117 -13.68 3.01 -19.03
CA GLU A 117 -13.92 3.88 -17.88
C GLU A 117 -15.43 4.14 -17.67
N ILE A 118 -16.17 4.40 -18.76
CA ILE A 118 -17.63 4.56 -18.72
C ILE A 118 -18.31 3.27 -18.23
N ASP A 119 -17.94 2.13 -18.80
CA ASP A 119 -18.52 0.84 -18.42
C ASP A 119 -18.22 0.51 -16.96
N ARG A 120 -17.02 0.87 -16.48
CA ARG A 120 -16.64 0.74 -15.07
C ARG A 120 -17.50 1.66 -14.17
N ALA A 121 -17.69 2.91 -14.57
CA ALA A 121 -18.52 3.85 -13.82
C ALA A 121 -19.96 3.36 -13.68
N ILE A 122 -20.56 2.88 -14.77
CA ILE A 122 -21.90 2.27 -14.77
C ILE A 122 -21.97 1.05 -13.85
N ALA A 123 -20.98 0.15 -13.92
CA ALA A 123 -20.93 -1.03 -13.06
C ALA A 123 -20.79 -0.68 -11.58
N LEU A 124 -20.08 0.40 -11.24
CA LEU A 124 -19.96 0.89 -9.86
C LEU A 124 -21.27 1.53 -9.37
N GLU A 125 -21.97 2.28 -10.22
CA GLU A 125 -23.26 2.87 -9.89
C GLU A 125 -24.33 1.78 -9.66
N ASP A 126 -24.43 0.81 -10.55
CA ASP A 126 -25.29 -0.37 -10.38
C ASP A 126 -24.95 -1.16 -9.09
N GLY A 127 -23.66 -1.27 -8.79
CA GLY A 127 -23.18 -1.94 -7.58
C GLY A 127 -23.55 -1.19 -6.30
N ALA A 128 -23.46 0.12 -6.30
CA ALA A 128 -23.85 0.98 -5.19
C ALA A 128 -25.36 0.94 -4.94
N GLU A 129 -26.19 1.00 -6.00
CA GLU A 129 -27.65 0.90 -5.87
C GLU A 129 -28.08 -0.46 -5.28
N LYS A 130 -27.48 -1.56 -5.75
CA LYS A 130 -27.70 -2.89 -5.17
C LYS A 130 -27.27 -2.96 -3.72
N ALA A 131 -26.12 -2.39 -3.38
CA ALA A 131 -25.62 -2.35 -2.01
C ALA A 131 -26.57 -1.56 -1.10
N LYS A 132 -27.05 -0.40 -1.54
CA LYS A 132 -28.02 0.42 -0.82
C LYS A 132 -29.33 -0.34 -0.57
N THR A 133 -29.89 -0.98 -1.59
CA THR A 133 -31.09 -1.81 -1.48
C THR A 133 -30.92 -2.94 -0.47
N LEU A 134 -29.79 -3.65 -0.50
CA LEU A 134 -29.49 -4.72 0.46
C LEU A 134 -29.35 -4.18 1.89
N TRP A 135 -28.73 -3.02 2.06
CA TRP A 135 -28.55 -2.38 3.36
C TRP A 135 -29.87 -1.94 3.96
N GLU A 136 -30.72 -1.30 3.17
CA GLU A 136 -32.03 -0.80 3.60
C GLU A 136 -33.02 -1.95 3.94
N ALA A 137 -32.92 -3.07 3.23
CA ALA A 137 -33.74 -4.26 3.50
C ALA A 137 -33.27 -5.12 4.68
N ALA A 138 -32.06 -4.88 5.19
CA ALA A 138 -31.49 -5.62 6.30
C ALA A 138 -31.94 -5.06 7.65
N SER A 139 -32.09 -5.95 8.64
CA SER A 139 -32.43 -5.60 10.03
C SER A 139 -31.17 -5.40 10.86
N ASP A 140 -31.29 -4.62 11.93
CA ASP A 140 -30.17 -4.45 12.87
C ASP A 140 -29.73 -5.81 13.42
N CYS A 141 -28.41 -5.96 13.57
CA CYS A 141 -27.80 -7.18 14.04
C CYS A 141 -27.30 -7.03 15.48
N GLU A 142 -27.86 -7.81 16.38
CA GLU A 142 -27.37 -7.88 17.77
C GLU A 142 -26.43 -9.08 17.99
N VAL A 143 -26.75 -10.22 17.35
CA VAL A 143 -26.04 -11.49 17.52
C VAL A 143 -25.73 -12.11 16.17
N HIS A 144 -24.48 -12.51 15.97
CA HIS A 144 -24.02 -13.21 14.77
C HIS A 144 -22.81 -14.10 15.12
N PRO A 145 -22.71 -15.34 14.59
CA PRO A 145 -21.62 -16.28 14.93
C PRO A 145 -20.20 -15.70 14.73
N TYR A 146 -20.01 -14.84 13.73
CA TYR A 146 -18.75 -14.15 13.52
C TYR A 146 -18.42 -13.18 14.66
N LEU A 147 -19.41 -12.39 15.13
CA LEU A 147 -19.21 -11.43 16.22
C LEU A 147 -18.92 -12.16 17.53
N GLU A 148 -19.65 -13.24 17.80
CA GLU A 148 -19.42 -14.10 18.98
C GLU A 148 -18.01 -14.71 18.93
N LYS A 149 -17.62 -15.33 17.81
CA LYS A 149 -16.29 -15.92 17.63
C LYS A 149 -15.16 -14.90 17.84
N LYS A 150 -15.34 -13.66 17.36
CA LYS A 150 -14.37 -12.57 17.47
C LYS A 150 -14.53 -11.77 18.79
N ASN A 151 -15.49 -12.14 19.61
CA ASN A 151 -15.82 -11.46 20.88
C ASN A 151 -15.96 -9.94 20.74
N VAL A 152 -16.73 -9.50 19.75
CA VAL A 152 -16.98 -8.08 19.44
C VAL A 152 -18.47 -7.81 19.30
N LEU A 153 -18.88 -6.55 19.56
CA LEU A 153 -20.25 -6.10 19.37
C LEU A 153 -20.51 -5.65 17.91
N SER A 154 -21.76 -5.52 17.56
CA SER A 154 -22.16 -5.19 16.17
C SER A 154 -21.98 -3.72 15.80
N TYR A 155 -22.03 -2.79 16.77
CA TYR A 155 -21.88 -1.34 16.55
C TYR A 155 -22.62 -0.79 15.32
N GLY A 156 -23.89 -1.18 15.17
CA GLY A 156 -24.78 -0.70 14.10
C GLY A 156 -24.66 -1.48 12.79
N LEU A 157 -24.11 -2.68 12.80
CA LEU A 157 -24.18 -3.58 11.66
C LEU A 157 -25.59 -4.15 11.47
N ARG A 158 -25.89 -4.62 10.29
CA ARG A 158 -27.16 -5.23 9.92
C ARG A 158 -26.99 -6.66 9.41
N GLN A 159 -28.06 -7.43 9.44
CA GLN A 159 -28.09 -8.78 8.87
C GLN A 159 -29.36 -9.01 8.06
N ASN A 160 -29.27 -9.86 7.04
CA ASN A 160 -30.44 -10.29 6.30
C ASN A 160 -31.15 -11.46 7.00
N SER A 161 -32.35 -11.84 6.49
CA SER A 161 -33.14 -12.96 7.00
C SER A 161 -32.44 -14.33 6.98
N GLN A 162 -31.38 -14.48 6.18
CA GLN A 162 -30.57 -15.71 6.09
C GLN A 162 -29.40 -15.70 7.11
N GLY A 163 -29.24 -14.62 7.86
CA GLY A 163 -28.16 -14.44 8.82
C GLY A 163 -26.81 -14.14 8.17
N THR A 164 -26.79 -13.41 7.07
CA THR A 164 -25.56 -12.84 6.51
C THR A 164 -25.38 -11.45 7.12
N LEU A 165 -24.25 -11.21 7.77
CA LEU A 165 -23.89 -9.93 8.36
C LEU A 165 -23.41 -8.97 7.27
N TYR A 166 -23.84 -7.73 7.35
CA TYR A 166 -23.52 -6.65 6.43
C TYR A 166 -22.75 -5.54 7.11
N ILE A 167 -21.60 -5.18 6.54
CA ILE A 167 -20.85 -3.98 6.88
C ILE A 167 -20.92 -3.04 5.68
N PRO A 168 -21.54 -1.86 5.82
CA PRO A 168 -21.67 -0.92 4.70
C PRO A 168 -20.34 -0.25 4.42
N MET A 169 -20.03 -0.08 3.15
CA MET A 169 -18.90 0.71 2.66
C MET A 169 -19.43 2.09 2.29
N TYR A 170 -19.00 3.10 3.01
CA TYR A 170 -19.36 4.50 2.76
C TYR A 170 -18.31 5.21 1.92
N ASP A 171 -18.75 6.08 1.06
CA ASP A 171 -17.90 7.07 0.40
C ASP A 171 -17.72 8.33 1.27
N LYS A 172 -16.98 9.33 0.78
CA LYS A 172 -16.77 10.61 1.47
C LYS A 172 -18.04 11.46 1.67
N LYS A 173 -19.13 11.15 0.95
CA LYS A 173 -20.44 11.76 1.16
C LYS A 173 -21.30 10.98 2.17
N LEU A 174 -20.77 9.87 2.68
CA LEU A 174 -21.44 8.91 3.55
C LEU A 174 -22.60 8.19 2.84
N GLU A 175 -22.53 8.01 1.52
CA GLU A 175 -23.41 7.19 0.74
C GLU A 175 -22.90 5.75 0.71
N VAL A 176 -23.83 4.77 0.70
CA VAL A 176 -23.46 3.35 0.62
C VAL A 176 -23.03 3.03 -0.80
N VAL A 177 -21.76 2.71 -0.99
CA VAL A 177 -21.16 2.35 -2.30
C VAL A 177 -20.76 0.88 -2.40
N GLY A 178 -21.01 0.11 -1.35
CA GLY A 178 -20.73 -1.31 -1.29
C GLY A 178 -21.13 -1.93 0.03
N ILE A 179 -21.06 -3.25 0.09
CA ILE A 179 -21.27 -4.03 1.33
C ILE A 179 -20.23 -5.14 1.39
N GLU A 180 -19.53 -5.24 2.52
CA GLU A 180 -18.86 -6.48 2.90
C GLU A 180 -19.87 -7.40 3.57
N ARG A 181 -20.02 -8.61 3.05
CA ARG A 181 -20.88 -9.66 3.56
C ARG A 181 -20.04 -10.65 4.33
N ILE A 182 -20.40 -10.91 5.59
CA ILE A 182 -19.79 -11.95 6.40
C ILE A 182 -20.80 -13.04 6.63
N TYR A 183 -20.44 -14.25 6.22
CA TYR A 183 -21.30 -15.42 6.36
C TYR A 183 -21.10 -16.08 7.74
N LYS A 184 -22.01 -17.00 8.11
CA LYS A 184 -21.97 -17.71 9.40
C LYS A 184 -20.69 -18.49 9.64
N ASP A 185 -20.03 -18.95 8.57
CA ASP A 185 -18.73 -19.62 8.61
C ASP A 185 -17.54 -18.67 8.77
N GLY A 186 -17.79 -17.35 8.81
CA GLY A 186 -16.77 -16.31 8.90
C GLY A 186 -16.18 -15.88 7.55
N SER A 187 -16.55 -16.53 6.45
CA SER A 187 -16.08 -16.13 5.12
C SER A 187 -16.63 -14.74 4.74
N LYS A 188 -15.78 -13.95 4.06
CA LYS A 188 -16.08 -12.57 3.69
C LYS A 188 -16.14 -12.42 2.17
N LYS A 189 -17.15 -11.70 1.67
CA LYS A 189 -17.28 -11.36 0.25
C LYS A 189 -17.82 -9.94 0.09
N THR A 190 -17.21 -9.17 -0.78
CA THR A 190 -17.75 -7.87 -1.20
C THR A 190 -18.85 -8.06 -2.22
N THR A 191 -19.90 -7.24 -2.18
CA THR A 191 -20.96 -7.23 -3.20
C THR A 191 -20.36 -6.86 -4.56
N LYS A 192 -20.73 -7.59 -5.61
CA LYS A 192 -20.22 -7.34 -6.98
C LYS A 192 -20.58 -5.91 -7.42
N GLY A 193 -19.62 -5.19 -7.96
CA GLY A 193 -19.76 -3.80 -8.36
C GLY A 193 -19.58 -2.79 -7.22
N SER A 194 -19.23 -3.21 -6.01
CA SER A 194 -18.90 -2.27 -4.93
C SER A 194 -17.63 -1.50 -5.23
N ASN A 195 -17.64 -0.22 -4.93
CA ASN A 195 -16.42 0.61 -4.95
C ASN A 195 -15.70 0.52 -3.60
N LYS A 196 -14.69 -0.35 -3.53
CA LYS A 196 -13.89 -0.52 -2.31
C LYS A 196 -12.84 0.57 -2.12
N SER A 197 -12.34 1.16 -3.22
CA SER A 197 -11.27 2.15 -3.17
C SER A 197 -11.72 3.44 -2.49
N GLY A 198 -11.08 3.81 -1.39
CA GLY A 198 -11.40 4.98 -0.57
C GLY A 198 -12.69 4.86 0.24
N SER A 199 -13.39 3.70 0.18
CA SER A 199 -14.57 3.47 1.02
C SER A 199 -14.19 3.01 2.42
N PHE A 200 -15.07 3.29 3.38
CA PHE A 200 -14.81 3.04 4.80
C PHE A 200 -16.10 2.80 5.58
N PHE A 201 -15.94 2.26 6.81
CA PHE A 201 -16.99 2.25 7.84
C PHE A 201 -16.45 2.88 9.12
N ILE A 202 -17.29 3.55 9.91
CA ILE A 202 -16.86 4.31 11.09
C ILE A 202 -17.53 3.74 12.34
N LEU A 203 -16.70 3.26 13.29
CA LEU A 203 -17.11 3.01 14.65
C LEU A 203 -16.90 4.29 15.48
N GLY A 204 -17.87 4.64 16.34
CA GLY A 204 -17.79 5.87 17.13
C GLY A 204 -17.92 7.15 16.29
N ARG A 205 -18.79 7.14 15.28
CA ARG A 205 -19.03 8.30 14.39
C ARG A 205 -19.46 9.54 15.17
N GLU A 206 -20.25 9.37 16.22
CA GLU A 206 -20.76 10.43 17.07
C GLU A 206 -19.65 11.17 17.84
N ILE A 207 -18.58 10.46 18.20
CA ILE A 207 -17.43 11.04 18.92
C ILE A 207 -16.32 11.53 17.99
N LEU A 208 -16.39 11.23 16.69
CA LEU A 208 -15.31 11.55 15.74
C LEU A 208 -14.96 13.05 15.72
N LYS A 209 -15.93 13.94 15.87
CA LYS A 209 -15.68 15.39 15.88
C LYS A 209 -14.91 15.85 17.10
N HIS A 210 -15.12 15.20 18.25
CA HIS A 210 -14.58 15.59 19.55
C HIS A 210 -13.30 14.87 19.93
N SER A 211 -12.94 13.78 19.23
CA SER A 211 -11.71 13.04 19.46
C SER A 211 -10.50 13.77 18.90
N ASP A 212 -9.39 13.76 19.61
CA ASP A 212 -8.10 14.32 19.15
C ASP A 212 -7.40 13.40 18.14
N LYS A 213 -7.81 12.14 18.09
CA LYS A 213 -7.24 11.14 17.18
C LYS A 213 -8.31 10.40 16.39
N ILE A 214 -7.89 9.86 15.25
CA ILE A 214 -8.67 8.99 14.38
C ILE A 214 -7.84 7.74 14.09
N THR A 215 -8.43 6.57 14.29
CA THR A 215 -7.73 5.29 14.18
C THR A 215 -8.20 4.57 12.93
N TYR A 216 -7.31 3.83 12.27
CA TYR A 216 -7.58 3.06 11.06
C TYR A 216 -7.26 1.60 11.29
N ALA A 217 -8.14 0.72 10.85
CA ALA A 217 -7.93 -0.74 10.91
C ALA A 217 -8.29 -1.37 9.57
N GLU A 218 -7.64 -2.47 9.21
CA GLU A 218 -7.99 -3.23 8.02
C GLU A 218 -9.38 -3.82 8.11
N GLY A 219 -9.65 -4.56 9.18
CA GLY A 219 -10.86 -5.35 9.37
C GLY A 219 -11.77 -4.86 10.48
N TYR A 220 -13.04 -5.31 10.42
CA TYR A 220 -14.05 -4.94 11.42
C TYR A 220 -13.70 -5.45 12.83
N ALA A 221 -13.24 -6.70 12.98
CA ALA A 221 -12.96 -7.27 14.30
C ALA A 221 -11.86 -6.50 15.04
N THR A 222 -10.74 -6.22 14.36
CA THR A 222 -9.64 -5.37 14.84
C THR A 222 -10.15 -4.00 15.26
N ALA A 223 -10.96 -3.35 14.40
CA ALA A 223 -11.55 -2.05 14.67
C ALA A 223 -12.48 -2.06 15.90
N ALA A 224 -13.36 -3.05 16.00
CA ALA A 224 -14.33 -3.18 17.07
C ALA A 224 -13.67 -3.47 18.41
N SER A 225 -12.60 -4.29 18.43
CA SER A 225 -11.81 -4.56 19.65
C SER A 225 -11.11 -3.30 20.14
N TYR A 226 -10.43 -2.60 19.22
CA TYR A 226 -9.74 -1.36 19.59
C TYR A 226 -10.71 -0.26 20.06
N TYR A 227 -11.87 -0.14 19.40
CA TYR A 227 -12.91 0.80 19.82
C TYR A 227 -13.43 0.49 21.22
N ALA A 228 -13.68 -0.78 21.54
CA ALA A 228 -14.15 -1.21 22.86
C ALA A 228 -13.13 -0.88 23.97
N ASP A 229 -11.83 -1.02 23.68
CA ASP A 229 -10.78 -0.82 24.68
C ASP A 229 -10.40 0.66 24.87
N HIS A 230 -10.46 1.45 23.81
CA HIS A 230 -9.94 2.83 23.83
C HIS A 230 -11.01 3.92 23.72
N SER A 231 -12.25 3.57 23.41
CA SER A 231 -13.37 4.53 23.22
C SER A 231 -12.99 5.68 22.25
N THR A 232 -12.20 5.38 21.23
CA THR A 232 -11.76 6.34 20.19
C THR A 232 -12.32 5.93 18.84
N PRO A 233 -12.69 6.88 17.96
CA PRO A 233 -13.27 6.52 16.66
C PRO A 233 -12.32 5.69 15.82
N VAL A 234 -12.82 4.61 15.22
CA VAL A 234 -12.04 3.72 14.37
C VAL A 234 -12.67 3.60 12.99
N ILE A 235 -11.85 3.76 11.98
CA ILE A 235 -12.21 3.64 10.57
C ILE A 235 -11.82 2.25 10.07
N VAL A 236 -12.80 1.48 9.62
CA VAL A 236 -12.57 0.19 8.94
C VAL A 236 -12.28 0.47 7.47
N CYS A 237 -11.14 0.01 6.99
CA CYS A 237 -10.66 0.24 5.61
C CYS A 237 -10.90 -0.95 4.67
N PHE A 238 -11.38 -2.10 5.16
CA PHE A 238 -11.71 -3.33 4.42
C PHE A 238 -10.53 -4.06 3.77
N SER A 239 -9.37 -3.47 3.68
CA SER A 239 -8.10 -4.12 3.27
C SER A 239 -6.90 -3.22 3.56
N ALA A 240 -5.73 -3.81 3.77
CA ALA A 240 -4.47 -3.09 3.97
C ALA A 240 -4.20 -2.07 2.84
N ASN A 241 -4.35 -2.48 1.58
CA ASN A 241 -4.13 -1.61 0.43
C ASN A 241 -5.07 -0.40 0.34
N ASN A 242 -6.19 -0.41 1.07
CA ASN A 242 -7.14 0.70 1.10
C ASN A 242 -6.82 1.72 2.21
N LEU A 243 -5.92 1.40 3.15
CA LEU A 243 -5.53 2.29 4.25
C LEU A 243 -5.12 3.67 3.75
N ILE A 244 -4.23 3.73 2.77
CA ILE A 244 -3.76 5.00 2.21
C ILE A 244 -4.89 5.81 1.57
N LYS A 245 -5.78 5.18 0.80
CA LYS A 245 -6.90 5.87 0.13
C LYS A 245 -7.92 6.43 1.12
N VAL A 246 -8.17 5.68 2.19
CA VAL A 246 -9.03 6.15 3.28
C VAL A 246 -8.34 7.26 4.07
N ALA A 247 -7.04 7.15 4.35
CA ALA A 247 -6.28 8.21 4.99
C ALA A 247 -6.26 9.51 4.17
N GLU A 248 -6.08 9.42 2.84
CA GLU A 248 -6.21 10.56 1.92
C GLU A 248 -7.58 11.24 2.05
N THR A 249 -8.66 10.43 2.06
CA THR A 249 -10.04 10.94 2.23
C THR A 249 -10.23 11.60 3.60
N MET A 250 -9.78 10.96 4.68
CA MET A 250 -9.94 11.48 6.03
C MET A 250 -9.09 12.71 6.29
N TRP A 251 -7.94 12.84 5.64
CA TRP A 251 -7.12 14.03 5.70
C TRP A 251 -7.85 15.29 5.23
N GLU A 252 -8.70 15.20 4.20
CA GLU A 252 -9.50 16.32 3.71
C GLU A 252 -10.37 16.96 4.83
N PHE A 253 -10.81 16.15 5.81
CA PHE A 253 -11.73 16.58 6.86
C PHE A 253 -11.09 16.73 8.24
N PHE A 254 -10.02 15.99 8.51
CA PHE A 254 -9.47 15.82 9.87
C PHE A 254 -7.95 16.01 9.94
N ALA A 255 -7.37 16.86 9.11
CA ALA A 255 -5.93 17.11 9.01
C ALA A 255 -5.23 17.48 10.36
N LYS A 256 -5.99 18.02 11.33
CA LYS A 256 -5.46 18.45 12.63
C LYS A 256 -5.47 17.34 13.70
N LYS A 257 -6.05 16.18 13.39
CA LYS A 257 -6.10 15.07 14.33
C LYS A 257 -4.85 14.19 14.18
N LYS A 258 -4.50 13.50 15.26
CA LYS A 258 -3.51 12.43 15.18
C LYS A 258 -4.11 11.23 14.46
N HIS A 259 -3.41 10.73 13.44
CA HIS A 259 -3.80 9.56 12.64
C HIS A 259 -3.08 8.32 13.16
N VAL A 260 -3.83 7.33 13.66
CA VAL A 260 -3.29 6.09 14.24
C VAL A 260 -3.63 4.92 13.33
N PHE A 261 -2.64 4.18 12.86
CA PHE A 261 -2.82 3.04 11.97
C PHE A 261 -2.59 1.73 12.74
N LEU A 262 -3.62 0.88 12.80
CA LEU A 262 -3.47 -0.46 13.35
C LEU A 262 -2.97 -1.37 12.23
N ALA A 263 -1.76 -1.90 12.40
CA ALA A 263 -1.15 -2.81 11.46
C ALA A 263 -1.26 -4.26 11.96
N ASP A 264 -1.64 -5.17 11.08
CA ASP A 264 -1.60 -6.60 11.37
C ASP A 264 -0.14 -7.08 11.32
N ASN A 265 0.26 -7.91 12.27
CA ASN A 265 1.59 -8.50 12.32
C ASN A 265 1.62 -9.84 11.60
N ASP A 266 1.65 -9.80 10.27
CA ASP A 266 1.72 -10.98 9.40
C ASP A 266 3.17 -11.41 9.21
N GLU A 267 3.60 -12.50 9.82
CA GLU A 267 4.97 -13.03 9.70
C GLU A 267 5.37 -13.33 8.24
N ASP A 268 4.43 -13.82 7.43
CA ASP A 268 4.71 -14.27 6.06
C ASP A 268 4.71 -13.15 5.01
N SER A 269 3.86 -12.12 5.15
CA SER A 269 3.62 -11.16 4.07
C SER A 269 4.07 -9.74 4.38
N GLN A 270 4.13 -9.36 5.65
CA GLN A 270 4.36 -7.99 6.13
C GLN A 270 3.49 -6.92 5.42
N THR A 271 2.38 -7.37 4.81
CA THR A 271 1.53 -6.48 4.00
C THR A 271 0.84 -5.44 4.87
N GLY A 272 0.33 -5.84 6.05
CA GLY A 272 -0.32 -4.94 7.00
C GLY A 272 0.61 -3.80 7.43
N GLU A 273 1.82 -4.14 7.86
CA GLU A 273 2.84 -3.16 8.27
C GLU A 273 3.24 -2.24 7.12
N ARG A 274 3.54 -2.78 5.95
CA ARG A 274 3.97 -2.00 4.78
C ARG A 274 2.91 -0.98 4.35
N GLU A 275 1.64 -1.38 4.28
CA GLU A 275 0.57 -0.47 3.85
C GLU A 275 0.22 0.56 4.95
N ALA A 276 0.31 0.19 6.23
CA ALA A 276 0.20 1.15 7.34
C ALA A 276 1.32 2.21 7.28
N ARG A 277 2.56 1.79 6.98
CA ARG A 277 3.69 2.71 6.79
C ARG A 277 3.47 3.68 5.63
N LYS A 278 2.96 3.22 4.49
CA LYS A 278 2.62 4.11 3.35
C LYS A 278 1.56 5.15 3.74
N ALA A 279 0.52 4.73 4.45
CA ALA A 279 -0.53 5.64 4.91
C ALA A 279 0.00 6.66 5.92
N ALA A 280 0.83 6.23 6.87
CA ALA A 280 1.47 7.11 7.84
C ALA A 280 2.45 8.08 7.15
N GLU A 281 3.22 7.61 6.16
CA GLU A 281 4.10 8.46 5.34
C GLU A 281 3.34 9.54 4.59
N PHE A 282 2.17 9.22 4.05
CA PHE A 282 1.29 10.23 3.45
C PHE A 282 0.93 11.32 4.46
N ILE A 283 0.48 10.96 5.69
CA ILE A 283 0.15 11.92 6.76
C ILE A 283 1.38 12.75 7.13
N ARG A 284 2.54 12.12 7.29
CA ARG A 284 3.82 12.79 7.57
C ARG A 284 4.18 13.80 6.49
N SER A 285 4.04 13.44 5.21
CA SER A 285 4.35 14.30 4.07
C SER A 285 3.48 15.57 4.03
N LYS A 286 2.30 15.51 4.66
CA LYS A 286 1.37 16.65 4.82
C LYS A 286 1.60 17.44 6.10
N GLY A 287 2.58 17.06 6.93
CA GLY A 287 2.86 17.69 8.21
C GLY A 287 1.90 17.31 9.33
N GLY A 288 1.17 16.19 9.21
CA GLY A 288 0.23 15.70 10.21
C GLY A 288 0.90 14.80 11.26
N GLU A 289 0.24 14.67 12.41
CA GLU A 289 0.63 13.74 13.47
C GLU A 289 0.15 12.32 13.13
N TRP A 290 1.02 11.35 13.32
CA TRP A 290 0.75 9.96 13.00
C TRP A 290 1.33 9.01 14.05
N GLU A 291 0.80 7.79 14.07
CA GLU A 291 1.28 6.67 14.88
C GLU A 291 0.93 5.36 14.19
N ILE A 292 1.79 4.36 14.29
CA ILE A 292 1.50 2.98 13.87
C ILE A 292 1.55 2.10 15.11
N VAL A 293 0.46 1.38 15.36
CA VAL A 293 0.32 0.43 16.46
C VAL A 293 0.20 -0.97 15.87
N MET A 294 1.07 -1.88 16.29
CA MET A 294 1.11 -3.26 15.83
C MET A 294 1.27 -4.20 17.03
N PRO A 295 0.59 -5.35 17.07
CA PRO A 295 0.84 -6.38 18.09
C PRO A 295 2.30 -6.86 18.02
N GLU A 296 2.88 -7.20 19.16
CA GLU A 296 4.24 -7.75 19.23
C GLU A 296 4.31 -9.18 18.69
N LEU A 297 3.26 -9.95 18.91
CA LEU A 297 3.11 -11.31 18.41
C LEU A 297 2.41 -11.32 17.05
N ALA A 298 2.56 -12.40 16.28
CA ALA A 298 1.90 -12.58 15.00
C ALA A 298 0.36 -12.58 15.16
N GLY A 299 -0.34 -11.93 14.21
CA GLY A 299 -1.78 -11.80 14.20
C GLY A 299 -2.28 -10.36 14.24
N ASP A 300 -3.59 -10.18 14.32
CA ASP A 300 -4.22 -8.86 14.45
C ASP A 300 -4.53 -8.51 15.92
N TYR A 301 -4.90 -7.26 16.18
CA TYR A 301 -5.24 -6.79 17.53
C TYR A 301 -6.40 -7.57 18.16
N ASN A 302 -7.38 -8.04 17.37
CA ASN A 302 -8.49 -8.84 17.85
C ASN A 302 -8.07 -10.25 18.24
N ASP A 303 -7.19 -10.90 17.50
CA ASP A 303 -6.74 -12.26 17.78
C ASP A 303 -6.06 -12.30 19.16
N HIS A 304 -5.16 -11.37 19.45
CA HIS A 304 -4.50 -11.27 20.75
C HIS A 304 -5.48 -10.95 21.90
N LYS A 305 -6.52 -10.16 21.62
CA LYS A 305 -7.54 -9.88 22.63
C LYS A 305 -8.37 -11.12 22.97
N VAL A 306 -8.72 -11.92 21.98
CA VAL A 306 -9.43 -13.20 22.20
C VAL A 306 -8.56 -14.16 22.96
N GLU A 307 -7.29 -14.31 22.60
CA GLU A 307 -6.33 -15.14 23.34
C GLU A 307 -6.15 -14.68 24.80
N ALA A 308 -6.08 -13.37 25.03
CA ALA A 308 -5.98 -12.81 26.37
C ALA A 308 -7.20 -13.09 27.27
N LEU A 309 -8.39 -13.25 26.69
CA LEU A 309 -9.60 -13.64 27.41
C LEU A 309 -9.67 -15.15 27.71
N GLU A 310 -9.02 -15.98 26.88
CA GLU A 310 -8.91 -17.42 27.07
C GLU A 310 -7.77 -17.82 28.01
N GLY A 311 -6.76 -16.94 28.22
CA GLY A 311 -5.64 -17.19 29.13
C GLY A 311 -4.78 -15.94 29.34
N GLU A 312 -4.65 -15.41 30.49
CA GLU A 312 -3.84 -14.30 31.02
C GLU A 312 -2.79 -13.58 30.10
N VAL A 313 -3.02 -13.50 28.79
CA VAL A 313 -2.14 -12.81 27.82
C VAL A 313 -2.53 -11.34 27.75
N ILE A 314 -1.61 -10.46 28.05
CA ILE A 314 -1.78 -9.02 27.84
C ILE A 314 -1.53 -8.73 26.36
N VAL A 315 -2.46 -8.01 25.71
CA VAL A 315 -2.25 -7.53 24.33
C VAL A 315 -1.13 -6.49 24.34
N ALA A 316 0.08 -6.95 24.03
CA ALA A 316 1.22 -6.07 23.87
C ALA A 316 1.23 -5.48 22.46
N THR A 317 1.41 -4.18 22.38
CA THR A 317 1.55 -3.46 21.11
C THR A 317 2.83 -2.65 21.10
N LYS A 318 3.41 -2.47 19.94
CA LYS A 318 4.55 -1.58 19.72
C LYS A 318 4.19 -0.47 18.75
N ASN A 319 4.72 0.70 18.99
CA ASN A 319 4.68 1.79 18.04
C ASN A 319 5.81 1.59 17.02
N LEU A 320 5.49 1.74 15.75
CA LEU A 320 6.46 1.62 14.67
C LEU A 320 6.80 2.99 14.12
N ASP A 321 8.07 3.32 14.12
CA ASP A 321 8.57 4.48 13.40
C ASP A 321 8.60 4.20 11.88
N LEU A 322 8.31 5.23 11.07
CA LEU A 322 8.48 5.12 9.63
C LEU A 322 9.98 5.16 9.31
N PRO A 323 10.57 4.10 8.70
CA PRO A 323 11.86 4.27 8.09
C PRO A 323 11.68 5.25 6.92
N MET A 324 12.61 6.19 6.72
CA MET A 324 12.69 6.87 5.44
C MET A 324 13.00 5.84 4.37
N GLU A 325 12.33 5.94 3.20
CA GLU A 325 12.76 5.18 2.04
C GLU A 325 14.22 5.53 1.75
N TYR A 326 15.05 4.53 1.68
CA TYR A 326 16.48 4.68 1.40
C TYR A 326 16.95 3.57 0.46
N ASP A 327 17.74 3.94 -0.53
CA ASP A 327 18.32 2.99 -1.50
C ASP A 327 19.46 2.20 -0.86
N TRP A 328 19.13 1.15 -0.14
CA TRP A 328 20.10 0.30 0.53
C TRP A 328 20.92 -0.52 -0.46
N VAL A 329 22.24 -0.43 -0.35
CA VAL A 329 23.15 -1.18 -1.22
C VAL A 329 23.37 -2.58 -0.70
N GLN A 330 23.00 -3.57 -1.51
CA GLN A 330 23.09 -5.00 -1.20
C GLN A 330 24.04 -5.72 -2.17
N ASN A 331 24.61 -6.83 -1.73
CA ASN A 331 25.34 -7.73 -2.60
C ASN A 331 24.38 -8.66 -3.39
N SER A 332 24.92 -9.48 -4.28
CA SER A 332 24.15 -10.44 -5.10
C SER A 332 23.34 -11.49 -4.29
N LYS A 333 23.58 -11.58 -2.97
CA LYS A 333 22.85 -12.47 -2.05
C LYS A 333 21.83 -11.73 -1.17
N GLY A 334 21.53 -10.46 -1.47
CA GLY A 334 20.59 -9.64 -0.72
C GLY A 334 21.08 -9.18 0.66
N ARG A 335 22.40 -9.29 0.96
CA ARG A 335 22.95 -8.82 2.23
C ARG A 335 23.52 -7.42 2.09
N TYR A 336 23.28 -6.56 3.07
CA TYR A 336 23.88 -5.22 3.12
C TYR A 336 25.39 -5.27 3.12
N ILE A 337 26.01 -4.37 2.36
CA ILE A 337 27.46 -4.27 2.29
C ILE A 337 27.99 -3.18 3.22
N ASN A 338 29.26 -3.30 3.61
CA ASN A 338 29.94 -2.31 4.43
C ASN A 338 30.41 -1.15 3.55
N ASN A 339 29.57 -0.15 3.35
CA ASN A 339 29.86 1.03 2.55
C ASN A 339 29.32 2.32 3.21
N LYS A 340 29.77 3.45 2.70
CA LYS A 340 29.36 4.77 3.20
C LYS A 340 27.85 5.02 3.01
N GLU A 341 27.30 4.55 1.91
CA GLU A 341 25.90 4.74 1.54
C GLU A 341 24.97 4.06 2.56
N ASN A 342 25.26 2.82 2.96
CA ASN A 342 24.46 2.13 3.98
C ASN A 342 24.59 2.77 5.37
N VAL A 343 25.79 3.24 5.75
CA VAL A 343 25.94 3.99 7.00
C VAL A 343 25.17 5.31 6.95
N ASN A 344 25.23 6.03 5.82
CA ASN A 344 24.40 7.22 5.62
C ASN A 344 22.90 6.91 5.70
N GLY A 345 22.46 5.77 5.18
CA GLY A 345 21.08 5.29 5.32
C GLY A 345 20.65 5.19 6.78
N VAL A 346 21.49 4.66 7.66
CA VAL A 346 21.21 4.63 9.11
C VAL A 346 21.06 6.03 9.67
N LEU A 347 21.96 6.95 9.33
CA LEU A 347 21.87 8.33 9.82
C LEU A 347 20.56 9.00 9.38
N VAL A 348 20.25 8.89 8.09
CA VAL A 348 19.07 9.53 7.49
C VAL A 348 17.77 8.91 8.01
N THR A 349 17.66 7.56 7.98
CA THR A 349 16.41 6.88 8.37
C THR A 349 16.11 6.96 9.85
N GLN A 350 17.13 7.20 10.68
CA GLN A 350 16.98 7.32 12.13
C GLN A 350 17.18 8.75 12.65
N ASN A 351 17.16 9.73 11.73
CA ASN A 351 17.28 11.15 12.05
C ASN A 351 18.50 11.48 12.92
N ILE A 352 19.63 10.80 12.67
CA ILE A 352 20.89 11.02 13.38
C ILE A 352 21.67 12.11 12.67
N GLN A 353 22.05 13.17 13.38
CA GLN A 353 22.91 14.22 12.85
C GLN A 353 24.35 14.01 13.31
N VAL A 354 25.27 14.05 12.35
CA VAL A 354 26.71 13.98 12.60
C VAL A 354 27.37 15.20 11.97
N ARG A 355 27.95 16.07 12.79
CA ARG A 355 28.54 17.32 12.34
C ARG A 355 29.98 17.47 12.83
N TYR A 356 30.80 18.14 12.06
CA TYR A 356 32.14 18.49 12.47
C TYR A 356 32.25 19.96 12.91
N ASN A 357 32.44 20.21 14.20
CA ASN A 357 32.59 21.54 14.75
C ASN A 357 33.98 22.10 14.41
N VAL A 358 34.02 23.06 13.48
CA VAL A 358 35.31 23.62 12.99
C VAL A 358 36.05 24.46 14.05
N ILE A 359 35.35 24.95 15.08
CA ILE A 359 35.94 25.71 16.19
C ILE A 359 36.55 24.76 17.21
N LYS A 360 35.79 23.77 17.67
CA LYS A 360 36.25 22.77 18.65
C LYS A 360 37.17 21.70 18.03
N LYS A 361 37.16 21.57 16.70
CA LYS A 361 37.88 20.53 15.92
C LYS A 361 37.49 19.10 16.33
N MET A 362 36.20 18.86 16.58
CA MET A 362 35.67 17.57 17.01
C MET A 362 34.36 17.27 16.35
N MET A 363 34.03 15.99 16.31
CA MET A 363 32.71 15.51 15.86
C MET A 363 31.67 15.80 16.93
N GLU A 364 30.47 16.14 16.52
CA GLU A 364 29.29 16.28 17.37
C GLU A 364 28.17 15.42 16.83
N TYR A 365 27.48 14.73 17.73
CA TYR A 365 26.46 13.76 17.42
C TYR A 365 25.15 14.19 18.08
N ASP A 366 24.07 14.18 17.30
CA ASP A 366 22.70 14.32 17.79
C ASP A 366 21.92 13.07 17.41
N ILE A 367 21.60 12.26 18.39
CA ILE A 367 20.94 10.96 18.22
C ILE A 367 19.63 11.01 18.99
N PRO A 368 18.48 10.93 18.30
CA PRO A 368 17.19 10.92 18.97
C PRO A 368 17.06 9.82 20.03
N ASP A 369 16.31 10.12 21.08
CA ASP A 369 15.99 9.21 22.18
C ASP A 369 17.17 8.70 23.02
N THR A 370 18.29 9.46 23.01
CA THR A 370 19.47 9.12 23.81
C THR A 370 19.82 10.21 24.82
N ASN A 371 20.19 9.79 26.04
CA ASN A 371 20.71 10.66 27.11
C ASN A 371 22.08 10.16 27.54
N PHE A 372 23.15 10.64 26.89
CA PHE A 372 24.50 10.27 27.24
C PHE A 372 25.05 11.13 28.41
N ILE A 373 25.85 10.50 29.27
CA ILE A 373 26.60 11.20 30.29
C ILE A 373 27.64 12.09 29.60
N SER A 374 27.75 13.36 30.02
CA SER A 374 28.50 14.41 29.33
C SER A 374 29.96 14.05 29.00
N ASP A 375 30.62 13.32 29.88
CA ASP A 375 32.07 13.02 29.76
C ASP A 375 32.40 11.83 28.84
N MET A 376 31.38 11.01 28.51
CA MET A 376 31.51 9.85 27.60
C MET A 376 30.67 9.98 26.32
N ARG A 377 30.19 11.17 26.02
CA ARG A 377 29.20 11.42 25.01
C ARG A 377 29.60 10.92 23.61
N ASP A 378 30.84 11.22 23.22
CA ASP A 378 31.29 10.90 21.85
C ASP A 378 31.48 9.39 21.64
N GLU A 379 32.01 8.69 22.64
CA GLU A 379 32.25 7.25 22.57
C GLU A 379 30.95 6.49 22.67
N SER A 380 30.01 6.90 23.55
CA SER A 380 28.68 6.35 23.67
C SER A 380 27.85 6.57 22.41
N ALA A 381 27.94 7.73 21.77
CA ALA A 381 27.29 8.03 20.51
C ALA A 381 27.78 7.13 19.37
N LEU A 382 29.08 6.88 19.28
CA LEU A 382 29.65 5.98 18.30
C LEU A 382 29.18 4.55 18.49
N ILE A 383 29.16 4.04 19.73
CA ILE A 383 28.66 2.70 20.06
C ILE A 383 27.17 2.60 19.70
N GLU A 384 26.37 3.63 19.97
CA GLU A 384 24.97 3.63 19.64
C GLU A 384 24.72 3.57 18.12
N ILE A 385 25.48 4.35 17.32
CA ILE A 385 25.39 4.28 15.86
C ILE A 385 25.81 2.90 15.34
N GLU A 386 26.89 2.32 15.91
CA GLU A 386 27.32 0.96 15.57
C GLU A 386 26.22 -0.07 15.89
N ASN A 387 25.56 0.03 17.05
CA ASN A 387 24.45 -0.84 17.44
C ASN A 387 23.24 -0.69 16.49
N ARG A 388 22.91 0.53 16.08
CA ARG A 388 21.83 0.76 15.11
C ARG A 388 22.15 0.17 13.75
N CYS A 389 23.43 0.20 13.31
CA CYS A 389 23.87 -0.53 12.11
C CYS A 389 23.69 -2.04 12.25
N ILE A 390 24.10 -2.60 13.40
CA ILE A 390 23.97 -4.04 13.69
C ILE A 390 22.50 -4.47 13.67
N ASN A 391 21.62 -3.70 14.31
CA ASN A 391 20.18 -4.01 14.38
C ASN A 391 19.49 -3.99 13.00
N LEU A 392 20.03 -3.24 12.05
CA LEU A 392 19.59 -3.22 10.65
C LEU A 392 20.33 -4.24 9.76
N GLY A 393 21.21 -5.07 10.33
CA GLY A 393 22.00 -6.06 9.58
C GLY A 393 23.11 -5.45 8.72
N ILE A 394 23.53 -4.20 9.01
CA ILE A 394 24.59 -3.50 8.28
C ILE A 394 25.94 -3.77 8.96
N PRO A 395 26.98 -4.23 8.23
CA PRO A 395 28.29 -4.45 8.80
C PRO A 395 28.89 -3.14 9.37
N HIS A 396 29.30 -3.15 10.63
CA HIS A 396 29.67 -1.95 11.39
C HIS A 396 31.18 -1.64 11.49
N THR A 397 32.04 -2.52 10.98
CA THR A 397 33.50 -2.44 11.23
C THR A 397 34.20 -1.16 10.71
N LYS A 398 33.56 -0.41 9.81
CA LYS A 398 34.06 0.85 9.24
C LYS A 398 33.14 2.05 9.51
N VAL A 399 32.17 1.93 10.40
CA VAL A 399 31.24 3.02 10.71
C VAL A 399 31.99 4.28 11.11
N ARG A 400 32.96 4.20 12.02
CA ARG A 400 33.76 5.34 12.47
C ARG A 400 34.52 6.08 11.34
N ASP A 401 34.97 5.35 10.33
CA ASP A 401 35.66 5.96 9.19
C ASP A 401 34.65 6.63 8.25
N TYR A 402 33.52 6.01 8.02
CA TYR A 402 32.48 6.60 7.19
C TYR A 402 31.83 7.84 7.83
N LEU A 403 31.67 7.88 9.16
CA LEU A 403 31.16 9.06 9.86
C LEU A 403 32.05 10.29 9.64
N LYS A 404 33.39 10.12 9.57
CA LYS A 404 34.31 11.22 9.23
C LYS A 404 34.12 11.79 7.82
N LEU A 405 33.63 10.94 6.90
CA LEU A 405 33.31 11.33 5.51
C LEU A 405 31.91 11.91 5.35
N LEU A 406 31.01 11.60 6.28
CA LEU A 406 29.60 11.99 6.26
C LEU A 406 29.32 13.24 7.10
N ALA A 407 30.22 13.56 8.04
CA ALA A 407 30.02 14.69 8.92
C ALA A 407 30.07 16.03 8.17
N GLU A 408 29.02 16.81 8.33
CA GLU A 408 28.96 18.15 7.76
C GLU A 408 29.77 19.14 8.62
N PRO A 409 30.72 19.87 8.03
CA PRO A 409 31.45 20.91 8.77
C PRO A 409 30.54 22.09 9.07
N TYR A 410 30.48 22.54 10.30
CA TYR A 410 29.71 23.71 10.69
C TYR A 410 30.50 24.60 11.66
N ASN A 411 30.18 25.91 11.64
CA ASN A 411 30.72 26.90 12.55
C ASN A 411 29.62 27.37 13.50
N PRO A 412 29.64 26.95 14.80
CA PRO A 412 28.58 27.30 15.74
C PRO A 412 28.46 28.80 15.99
N VAL A 413 29.52 29.57 15.85
CA VAL A 413 29.50 31.03 15.99
C VAL A 413 28.77 31.66 14.79
N LYS A 414 29.06 31.19 13.59
CA LYS A 414 28.38 31.64 12.38
C LYS A 414 26.89 31.32 12.43
N GLU A 415 26.51 30.07 12.75
CA GLU A 415 25.09 29.67 12.89
C GLU A 415 24.37 30.51 13.94
N TRP A 416 25.05 30.81 15.06
CA TRP A 416 24.46 31.67 16.09
C TRP A 416 24.25 33.11 15.61
N ILE A 417 25.18 33.68 14.82
CA ILE A 417 25.03 35.00 14.22
C ILE A 417 23.88 34.99 13.21
N ASP A 418 23.85 33.99 12.30
CA ASP A 418 22.87 33.87 11.23
C ASP A 418 21.45 33.62 11.76
N SER A 419 21.32 32.98 12.94
CA SER A 419 20.02 32.74 13.59
C SER A 419 19.37 33.98 14.20
N ARG A 420 20.07 35.10 14.27
CA ARG A 420 19.59 36.35 14.87
C ARG A 420 19.31 37.40 13.81
N ALA A 421 18.09 37.91 13.80
CA ALA A 421 17.79 39.07 12.99
C ALA A 421 18.66 40.26 13.42
N TRP A 422 19.37 40.88 12.48
CA TRP A 422 20.10 42.09 12.75
C TRP A 422 19.14 43.20 13.16
N ASP A 423 19.39 43.85 14.32
CA ASP A 423 18.55 44.92 14.87
C ASP A 423 18.76 46.28 14.20
N GLY A 424 19.58 46.37 13.15
CA GLY A 424 19.86 47.56 12.39
C GLY A 424 20.80 48.55 13.11
N ARG A 425 21.35 48.23 14.29
CA ARG A 425 22.21 49.11 15.05
C ARG A 425 23.66 48.71 14.88
N SER A 426 24.48 49.66 14.38
CA SER A 426 25.93 49.51 14.45
C SER A 426 26.39 49.80 15.89
N ARG A 427 27.12 48.83 16.49
CA ARG A 427 27.68 48.90 17.84
C ARG A 427 29.21 49.05 17.83
N LEU A 428 29.71 49.69 16.76
CA LEU A 428 31.10 50.12 16.70
C LEU A 428 31.25 51.48 17.37
#